data_761e0e55f0b875d7289819586ff91b90
#
_entry.id   761e0e55f0b875d7289819586ff91b90
#
_cell.length_a   1.000
_cell.length_b   1.000
_cell.length_c   1.000
_cell.angle_alpha   90.00
_cell.angle_beta   90.00
_cell.angle_gamma   90.00
#
_symmetry.space_group_name_H-M   'P 1'
#
loop_
_entity.id
_entity.type
_entity.pdbx_description
1 polymer ?
#
loop_
_entity_poly.entity_id
_entity_poly.type
_entity_poly.pdbx_seq_one_letter_code
_entity_poly.pdbx_strand_id
1 'polypeptide(L)'
;QAKDLWRKMLSMLFETGHPWITFKDPCNLRSPQQHAGVVHSSNLCTEITLNTKAGEEIAVCNLGSVNLPKHMVDGKLDTEQLEKTVTTAVRMLDNVIDINFYPVETARQSNMRHRPVGLGMMGFQDSLYVQNIPYTSEEAVTFADNAMEAISYYAIKASTDLAEERGAYETFAGSLWSQGILPLDSVEKLIEERGAEFIEVDTGSTMDW
;
A
#
# COMPACT_ATOMS: atom_id res chain seq x y z
N GLN A 1 -11.12 32.84 -8.42
CA GLN A 1 -12.05 31.73 -8.22
C GLN A 1 -11.33 30.43 -7.84
N ALA A 2 -10.45 29.85 -8.72
CA ALA A 2 -9.75 28.58 -8.39
C ALA A 2 -8.83 28.72 -7.17
N LYS A 3 -8.04 29.79 -7.10
CA LYS A 3 -7.18 30.11 -5.95
C LYS A 3 -7.97 30.34 -4.66
N ASP A 4 -9.17 30.90 -4.76
CA ASP A 4 -10.01 31.16 -3.58
C ASP A 4 -10.64 29.86 -3.08
N LEU A 5 -11.06 28.98 -3.99
CA LEU A 5 -11.51 27.64 -3.64
C LEU A 5 -10.40 26.83 -2.98
N TRP A 6 -9.19 26.86 -3.56
CA TRP A 6 -8.04 26.15 -2.99
C TRP A 6 -7.68 26.63 -1.58
N ARG A 7 -7.64 27.95 -1.37
CA ARG A 7 -7.43 28.52 -0.03
C ARG A 7 -8.49 28.06 0.96
N LYS A 8 -9.77 28.05 0.54
CA LYS A 8 -10.85 27.58 1.40
C LYS A 8 -10.70 26.11 1.76
N MET A 9 -10.34 25.25 0.81
CA MET A 9 -10.07 23.84 1.06
C MET A 9 -8.92 23.64 2.07
N LEU A 10 -7.81 24.36 1.89
CA LEU A 10 -6.66 24.29 2.79
C LEU A 10 -7.00 24.83 4.20
N SER A 11 -7.76 25.95 4.30
CA SER A 11 -8.21 26.45 5.61
C SER A 11 -9.06 25.42 6.33
N MET A 12 -10.02 24.79 5.65
CA MET A 12 -10.87 23.76 6.25
C MET A 12 -10.07 22.53 6.65
N LEU A 13 -9.11 22.10 5.83
CA LEU A 13 -8.22 21.00 6.16
C LEU A 13 -7.41 21.29 7.43
N PHE A 14 -6.88 22.50 7.56
CA PHE A 14 -6.12 22.92 8.73
C PHE A 14 -6.99 23.00 10.00
N GLU A 15 -8.21 23.55 9.87
CA GLU A 15 -9.11 23.73 11.01
C GLU A 15 -9.79 22.45 11.49
N THR A 16 -10.12 21.52 10.55
CA THR A 16 -11.01 20.39 10.82
C THR A 16 -10.40 19.02 10.49
N GLY A 17 -9.25 18.98 9.80
CA GLY A 17 -8.68 17.76 9.22
C GLY A 17 -9.40 17.26 7.96
N HIS A 18 -10.32 18.03 7.40
CA HIS A 18 -11.09 17.70 6.20
C HIS A 18 -11.18 18.90 5.24
N PRO A 19 -11.32 18.69 3.91
CA PRO A 19 -11.32 17.39 3.19
C PRO A 19 -9.93 16.75 3.14
N TRP A 20 -9.86 15.44 3.03
CA TRP A 20 -8.61 14.77 2.69
C TRP A 20 -8.32 14.96 1.20
N ILE A 21 -7.05 15.15 0.88
CA ILE A 21 -6.62 15.50 -0.48
C ILE A 21 -5.73 14.38 -1.02
N THR A 22 -6.11 13.84 -2.17
CA THR A 22 -5.34 12.81 -2.89
C THR A 22 -4.98 13.33 -4.27
N PHE A 23 -3.74 13.12 -4.67
CA PHE A 23 -3.26 13.52 -5.99
C PHE A 23 -3.37 12.34 -6.96
N LYS A 24 -4.25 12.47 -7.95
CA LYS A 24 -4.60 11.41 -8.89
C LYS A 24 -3.41 10.99 -9.77
N ASP A 25 -2.64 11.95 -10.26
CA ASP A 25 -1.55 11.67 -11.22
C ASP A 25 -0.45 10.80 -10.61
N PRO A 26 0.08 11.06 -9.40
CA PRO A 26 1.01 10.15 -8.74
C PRO A 26 0.45 8.75 -8.50
N CYS A 27 -0.84 8.64 -8.15
CA CYS A 27 -1.49 7.35 -7.96
C CYS A 27 -1.48 6.54 -9.27
N ASN A 28 -1.77 7.17 -10.40
CA ASN A 28 -1.74 6.50 -11.69
C ASN A 28 -0.31 6.21 -12.17
N LEU A 29 0.61 7.14 -11.95
CA LEU A 29 2.00 6.98 -12.36
C LEU A 29 2.68 5.79 -11.65
N ARG A 30 2.35 5.58 -10.39
CA ARG A 30 2.89 4.48 -9.58
C ARG A 30 2.02 3.23 -9.52
N SER A 31 0.83 3.25 -10.12
CA SER A 31 -0.05 2.08 -10.13
C SER A 31 0.59 0.92 -10.90
N PRO A 32 0.70 -0.28 -10.30
CA PRO A 32 1.21 -1.45 -11.02
C PRO A 32 0.26 -1.94 -12.12
N GLN A 33 -1.00 -1.48 -12.14
CA GLN A 33 -2.06 -1.92 -13.05
C GLN A 33 -2.38 -0.88 -14.14
N GLN A 34 -1.43 -0.06 -14.55
CA GLN A 34 -1.60 1.00 -15.56
C GLN A 34 -2.18 0.49 -16.88
N HIS A 35 -1.83 -0.73 -17.28
CA HIS A 35 -2.32 -1.38 -18.50
C HIS A 35 -3.78 -1.84 -18.43
N ALA A 36 -4.30 -2.04 -17.21
CA ALA A 36 -5.65 -2.57 -16.99
C ALA A 36 -6.71 -1.48 -16.79
N GLY A 37 -6.32 -0.31 -16.29
CA GLY A 37 -7.27 0.76 -16.04
C GLY A 37 -6.69 1.96 -15.32
N VAL A 38 -7.56 2.89 -14.97
CA VAL A 38 -7.21 4.19 -14.36
C VAL A 38 -7.74 4.25 -12.93
N VAL A 39 -6.91 4.76 -12.03
CA VAL A 39 -7.32 5.17 -10.69
C VAL A 39 -8.05 6.50 -10.80
N HIS A 40 -9.38 6.50 -10.66
CA HIS A 40 -10.22 7.71 -10.79
C HIS A 40 -10.33 8.50 -9.50
N SER A 41 -10.44 7.81 -8.38
CA SER A 41 -10.47 8.39 -7.04
C SER A 41 -10.01 7.36 -6.00
N SER A 42 -9.88 7.80 -4.76
CA SER A 42 -9.63 6.94 -3.62
C SER A 42 -10.90 6.78 -2.77
N ASN A 43 -10.84 5.93 -1.76
CA ASN A 43 -11.89 5.80 -0.74
C ASN A 43 -11.84 6.95 0.28
N LEU A 44 -12.71 6.90 1.29
CA LEU A 44 -12.81 7.92 2.34
C LEU A 44 -11.48 8.14 3.08
N CYS A 45 -10.74 7.07 3.38
CA CYS A 45 -9.48 7.14 4.13
C CYS A 45 -8.24 7.37 3.25
N THR A 46 -8.41 7.42 1.93
CA THR A 46 -7.39 7.70 0.90
C THR A 46 -6.27 6.67 0.73
N GLU A 47 -6.36 5.51 1.39
CA GLU A 47 -5.40 4.42 1.26
C GLU A 47 -5.61 3.55 0.01
N ILE A 48 -6.80 3.56 -0.59
CA ILE A 48 -7.12 2.71 -1.73
C ILE A 48 -6.91 3.44 -3.05
N THR A 49 -5.97 2.96 -3.84
CA THR A 49 -5.61 3.50 -5.15
C THR A 49 -5.71 2.41 -6.23
N LEU A 50 -6.94 1.95 -6.45
CA LEU A 50 -7.26 0.89 -7.40
C LEU A 50 -7.95 1.45 -8.64
N ASN A 51 -7.72 0.81 -9.79
CA ASN A 51 -8.42 1.14 -11.03
C ASN A 51 -9.90 0.78 -10.96
N THR A 52 -10.72 1.57 -11.63
CA THR A 52 -12.15 1.34 -11.77
C THR A 52 -12.58 1.57 -13.21
N LYS A 53 -13.71 0.97 -13.60
CA LYS A 53 -14.32 1.19 -14.92
C LYS A 53 -15.84 1.30 -14.80
N ALA A 54 -16.38 2.42 -15.25
CA ALA A 54 -17.80 2.71 -15.11
C ALA A 54 -18.66 1.60 -15.76
N GLY A 55 -19.57 1.04 -14.97
CA GLY A 55 -20.47 -0.03 -15.40
C GLY A 55 -19.85 -1.43 -15.52
N GLU A 56 -18.54 -1.57 -15.35
CA GLU A 56 -17.83 -2.85 -15.51
C GLU A 56 -17.07 -3.26 -14.25
N GLU A 57 -16.32 -2.35 -13.60
CA GLU A 57 -15.47 -2.68 -12.48
C GLU A 57 -15.62 -1.68 -11.32
N ILE A 58 -15.98 -2.21 -10.17
CA ILE A 58 -16.00 -1.49 -8.89
C ILE A 58 -14.85 -2.05 -8.05
N ALA A 59 -13.92 -1.19 -7.65
CA ALA A 59 -12.78 -1.60 -6.85
C ALA A 59 -13.24 -2.07 -5.45
N VAL A 60 -12.71 -3.21 -5.04
CA VAL A 60 -12.85 -3.75 -3.68
C VAL A 60 -11.46 -4.06 -3.16
N CYS A 61 -11.14 -3.58 -1.96
CA CYS A 61 -9.89 -3.91 -1.30
C CYS A 61 -10.12 -4.82 -0.10
N ASN A 62 -9.30 -5.86 0.03
CA ASN A 62 -9.30 -6.79 1.15
C ASN A 62 -8.18 -6.36 2.10
N LEU A 63 -8.55 -5.95 3.32
CA LEU A 63 -7.65 -5.24 4.23
C LEU A 63 -7.27 -6.08 5.45
N GLY A 64 -6.02 -5.94 5.88
CA GLY A 64 -5.50 -6.45 7.12
C GLY A 64 -4.46 -5.51 7.71
N SER A 65 -4.15 -5.65 9.01
CA SER A 65 -3.09 -4.89 9.67
C SER A 65 -2.32 -5.78 10.64
N VAL A 66 -1.00 -5.74 10.54
CA VAL A 66 -0.10 -6.43 11.47
C VAL A 66 -0.08 -5.68 12.81
N ASN A 67 -0.29 -6.39 13.90
CA ASN A 67 -0.14 -5.82 15.24
C ASN A 67 1.34 -5.79 15.61
N LEU A 68 2.01 -4.68 15.31
CA LEU A 68 3.46 -4.53 15.42
C LEU A 68 4.02 -4.81 16.83
N PRO A 69 3.41 -4.34 17.94
CA PRO A 69 3.88 -4.64 19.30
C PRO A 69 3.98 -6.14 19.62
N LYS A 70 3.18 -6.99 18.96
CA LYS A 70 3.23 -8.45 19.12
C LYS A 70 4.43 -9.11 18.46
N HIS A 71 5.16 -8.35 17.69
CA HIS A 71 6.40 -8.76 17.00
C HIS A 71 7.62 -8.08 17.62
N MET A 72 7.48 -7.47 18.81
CA MET A 72 8.59 -6.87 19.55
C MET A 72 9.08 -7.83 20.63
N VAL A 73 10.34 -8.19 20.59
CA VAL A 73 11.02 -9.03 21.59
C VAL A 73 12.25 -8.27 22.10
N ASP A 74 12.35 -8.07 23.41
CA ASP A 74 13.45 -7.34 24.04
C ASP A 74 13.74 -5.97 23.42
N GLY A 75 12.68 -5.25 23.05
CA GLY A 75 12.76 -3.91 22.44
C GLY A 75 13.20 -3.93 20.96
N LYS A 76 13.22 -5.08 20.30
CA LYS A 76 13.58 -5.21 18.89
C LYS A 76 12.48 -5.91 18.10
N LEU A 77 12.42 -5.62 16.81
CA LEU A 77 11.49 -6.28 15.89
C LEU A 77 11.97 -7.71 15.63
N ASP A 78 11.13 -8.70 15.93
CA ASP A 78 11.33 -10.11 15.58
C ASP A 78 10.90 -10.31 14.12
N THR A 79 11.86 -10.25 13.24
CA THR A 79 11.62 -10.36 11.79
C THR A 79 11.21 -11.77 11.37
N GLU A 80 11.64 -12.82 12.09
CA GLU A 80 11.23 -14.19 11.79
C GLU A 80 9.75 -14.42 12.10
N GLN A 81 9.29 -13.95 13.26
CA GLN A 81 7.87 -13.98 13.60
C GLN A 81 7.05 -13.10 12.67
N LEU A 82 7.58 -11.94 12.29
CA LEU A 82 6.93 -11.01 11.35
C LEU A 82 6.75 -11.66 9.99
N GLU A 83 7.76 -12.33 9.43
CA GLU A 83 7.67 -13.07 8.17
C GLU A 83 6.54 -14.08 8.19
N LYS A 84 6.47 -14.91 9.23
CA LYS A 84 5.41 -15.94 9.40
C LYS A 84 4.02 -15.30 9.44
N THR A 85 3.89 -14.19 10.15
CA THR A 85 2.61 -13.48 10.29
C THR A 85 2.21 -12.84 8.96
N VAL A 86 3.10 -12.15 8.29
CA VAL A 86 2.84 -11.47 7.01
C VAL A 86 2.49 -12.50 5.93
N THR A 87 3.25 -13.58 5.83
CA THR A 87 2.98 -14.67 4.87
C THR A 87 1.59 -15.27 5.09
N THR A 88 1.21 -15.51 6.35
CA THR A 88 -0.12 -16.00 6.70
C THR A 88 -1.20 -14.96 6.36
N ALA A 89 -0.99 -13.69 6.67
CA ALA A 89 -1.94 -12.62 6.41
C ALA A 89 -2.20 -12.44 4.91
N VAL A 90 -1.15 -12.45 4.08
CA VAL A 90 -1.30 -12.36 2.61
C VAL A 90 -2.11 -13.53 2.07
N ARG A 91 -1.82 -14.76 2.51
CA ARG A 91 -2.60 -15.96 2.13
C ARG A 91 -4.06 -15.86 2.57
N MET A 92 -4.33 -15.34 3.77
CA MET A 92 -5.70 -15.13 4.25
C MET A 92 -6.44 -14.09 3.41
N LEU A 93 -5.79 -12.98 3.08
CA LEU A 93 -6.37 -11.91 2.25
C LEU A 93 -6.65 -12.41 0.83
N ASP A 94 -5.76 -13.19 0.24
CA ASP A 94 -5.97 -13.82 -1.06
C ASP A 94 -7.16 -14.81 -1.02
N ASN A 95 -7.26 -15.63 0.02
CA ASN A 95 -8.38 -16.56 0.20
C ASN A 95 -9.72 -15.83 0.34
N VAL A 96 -9.76 -14.69 1.03
CA VAL A 96 -11.00 -13.90 1.19
C VAL A 96 -11.56 -13.46 -0.15
N ILE A 97 -10.72 -13.16 -1.14
CA ILE A 97 -11.18 -12.80 -2.49
C ILE A 97 -12.09 -13.89 -3.07
N ASP A 98 -11.73 -15.15 -2.89
CA ASP A 98 -12.47 -16.28 -3.47
C ASP A 98 -13.76 -16.63 -2.70
N ILE A 99 -13.76 -16.47 -1.38
CA ILE A 99 -14.88 -16.88 -0.51
C ILE A 99 -15.82 -15.76 -0.14
N ASN A 100 -15.49 -14.51 -0.49
CA ASN A 100 -16.29 -13.35 -0.11
C ASN A 100 -17.65 -13.31 -0.82
N PHE A 101 -18.64 -12.74 -0.15
CA PHE A 101 -19.91 -12.41 -0.78
C PHE A 101 -19.83 -11.06 -1.49
N TYR A 102 -20.08 -11.06 -2.80
CA TYR A 102 -20.12 -9.84 -3.60
C TYR A 102 -21.56 -9.45 -3.91
N PRO A 103 -22.04 -8.28 -3.44
CA PRO A 103 -23.43 -7.85 -3.65
C PRO A 103 -23.73 -7.49 -5.12
N VAL A 104 -22.71 -7.18 -5.91
CA VAL A 104 -22.81 -6.85 -7.34
C VAL A 104 -21.71 -7.52 -8.14
N GLU A 105 -22.02 -7.95 -9.36
CA GLU A 105 -21.10 -8.68 -10.22
C GLU A 105 -19.88 -7.84 -10.64
N THR A 106 -20.05 -6.53 -10.84
CA THR A 106 -18.96 -5.61 -11.17
C THR A 106 -17.86 -5.54 -10.09
N ALA A 107 -18.23 -5.68 -8.82
CA ALA A 107 -17.29 -5.77 -7.70
C ALA A 107 -16.56 -7.13 -7.70
N ARG A 108 -17.33 -8.21 -7.91
CA ARG A 108 -16.77 -9.56 -8.02
C ARG A 108 -15.77 -9.66 -9.17
N GLN A 109 -16.15 -9.19 -10.35
CA GLN A 109 -15.30 -9.21 -11.53
C GLN A 109 -13.99 -8.46 -11.29
N SER A 110 -14.03 -7.25 -10.76
CA SER A 110 -12.84 -6.46 -10.44
C SER A 110 -11.92 -7.19 -9.45
N ASN A 111 -12.50 -7.71 -8.36
CA ASN A 111 -11.73 -8.36 -7.31
C ASN A 111 -11.08 -9.66 -7.78
N MET A 112 -11.81 -10.49 -8.53
CA MET A 112 -11.28 -11.75 -9.08
C MET A 112 -10.18 -11.53 -10.13
N ARG A 113 -10.33 -10.50 -10.98
CA ARG A 113 -9.37 -10.20 -12.04
C ARG A 113 -8.04 -9.64 -11.53
N HIS A 114 -8.10 -8.73 -10.56
CA HIS A 114 -6.95 -7.96 -10.12
C HIS A 114 -6.38 -8.46 -8.78
N ARG A 115 -7.15 -9.19 -8.00
CA ARG A 115 -6.81 -9.76 -6.68
C ARG A 115 -6.11 -8.76 -5.74
N PRO A 116 -6.69 -7.57 -5.51
CA PRO A 116 -6.04 -6.55 -4.69
C PRO A 116 -6.12 -6.90 -3.21
N VAL A 117 -5.00 -6.76 -2.52
CA VAL A 117 -4.91 -6.89 -1.07
C VAL A 117 -4.23 -5.66 -0.48
N GLY A 118 -4.63 -5.27 0.73
CA GLY A 118 -4.02 -4.20 1.48
C GLY A 118 -3.57 -4.70 2.85
N LEU A 119 -2.27 -4.64 3.12
CA LEU A 119 -1.71 -5.02 4.40
C LEU A 119 -0.93 -3.85 4.99
N GLY A 120 -1.38 -3.35 6.12
CA GLY A 120 -0.72 -2.31 6.88
C GLY A 120 -0.21 -2.77 8.23
N MET A 121 0.15 -1.81 9.07
CA MET A 121 0.52 -2.07 10.47
C MET A 121 -0.31 -1.22 11.43
N MET A 122 -0.51 -1.71 12.63
CA MET A 122 -1.07 -0.98 13.77
C MET A 122 -0.16 -1.10 14.98
N GLY A 123 -0.30 -0.19 15.94
CA GLY A 123 0.50 -0.20 17.17
C GLY A 123 1.92 0.33 16.98
N PHE A 124 2.17 1.16 15.98
CA PHE A 124 3.47 1.80 15.77
C PHE A 124 3.91 2.60 17.00
N GLN A 125 3.04 3.45 17.52
CA GLN A 125 3.35 4.24 18.72
C GLN A 125 3.61 3.34 19.95
N ASP A 126 2.86 2.25 20.11
CA ASP A 126 3.09 1.31 21.22
C ASP A 126 4.46 0.64 21.08
N SER A 127 4.89 0.34 19.84
CA SER A 127 6.22 -0.20 19.59
C SER A 127 7.33 0.80 19.89
N LEU A 128 7.11 2.10 19.66
CA LEU A 128 8.04 3.15 20.07
C LEU A 128 8.13 3.25 21.61
N TYR A 129 7.01 3.12 22.31
CA TYR A 129 7.01 3.09 23.79
C TYR A 129 7.82 1.93 24.35
N VAL A 130 7.68 0.73 23.77
CA VAL A 130 8.47 -0.44 24.17
C VAL A 130 9.98 -0.20 24.02
N GLN A 131 10.36 0.58 23.01
CA GLN A 131 11.75 0.91 22.72
C GLN A 131 12.25 2.17 23.44
N ASN A 132 11.37 2.92 24.13
CA ASN A 132 11.64 4.25 24.66
C ASN A 132 12.09 5.26 23.60
N ILE A 133 11.57 5.16 22.38
CA ILE A 133 11.86 6.07 21.28
C ILE A 133 10.84 7.21 21.24
N PRO A 134 11.27 8.48 21.29
CA PRO A 134 10.38 9.61 21.09
C PRO A 134 9.82 9.65 19.65
N TYR A 135 8.52 9.90 19.51
CA TYR A 135 7.84 9.94 18.21
C TYR A 135 8.49 10.92 17.19
N THR A 136 9.04 12.02 17.67
CA THR A 136 9.63 13.09 16.84
C THR A 136 11.12 12.91 16.57
N SER A 137 11.69 11.75 16.88
CA SER A 137 13.12 11.49 16.74
C SER A 137 13.43 10.82 15.38
N GLU A 138 14.68 10.92 14.95
CA GLU A 138 15.20 10.22 13.77
C GLU A 138 15.14 8.70 13.93
N GLU A 139 15.29 8.20 15.16
CA GLU A 139 15.16 6.78 15.46
C GLU A 139 13.73 6.27 15.17
N ALA A 140 12.72 7.11 15.42
CA ALA A 140 11.33 6.75 15.09
C ALA A 140 11.11 6.65 13.58
N VAL A 141 11.72 7.55 12.80
CA VAL A 141 11.69 7.51 11.32
C VAL A 141 12.38 6.24 10.82
N THR A 142 13.59 5.97 11.31
CA THR A 142 14.35 4.77 10.94
C THR A 142 13.59 3.49 11.30
N PHE A 143 12.96 3.45 12.47
CA PHE A 143 12.15 2.29 12.86
C PHE A 143 10.90 2.12 11.99
N ALA A 144 10.24 3.22 11.61
CA ALA A 144 9.09 3.19 10.70
C ALA A 144 9.47 2.62 9.33
N ASP A 145 10.58 3.09 8.80
CA ASP A 145 11.12 2.66 7.50
C ASP A 145 11.47 1.17 7.53
N ASN A 146 12.33 0.75 8.44
CA ASN A 146 12.73 -0.66 8.57
C ASN A 146 11.56 -1.62 8.81
N ALA A 147 10.58 -1.23 9.64
CA ALA A 147 9.43 -2.06 9.93
C ALA A 147 8.52 -2.22 8.70
N MET A 148 8.30 -1.12 7.98
CA MET A 148 7.45 -1.17 6.77
C MET A 148 8.18 -1.83 5.60
N GLU A 149 9.49 -1.65 5.45
CA GLU A 149 10.29 -2.37 4.47
C GLU A 149 10.16 -3.88 4.68
N ALA A 150 10.36 -4.37 5.92
CA ALA A 150 10.23 -5.79 6.23
C ALA A 150 8.82 -6.34 5.92
N ILE A 151 7.76 -5.61 6.31
CA ILE A 151 6.38 -6.00 5.99
C ILE A 151 6.17 -6.05 4.48
N SER A 152 6.63 -5.05 3.75
CA SER A 152 6.48 -4.97 2.29
C SER A 152 7.23 -6.10 1.58
N TYR A 153 8.47 -6.35 1.97
CA TYR A 153 9.29 -7.43 1.45
C TYR A 153 8.61 -8.80 1.64
N TYR A 154 8.23 -9.13 2.86
CA TYR A 154 7.59 -10.41 3.15
C TYR A 154 6.21 -10.55 2.49
N ALA A 155 5.47 -9.45 2.35
CA ALA A 155 4.18 -9.47 1.66
C ALA A 155 4.33 -9.74 0.16
N ILE A 156 5.30 -9.10 -0.50
CA ILE A 156 5.57 -9.32 -1.91
C ILE A 156 6.12 -10.71 -2.15
N LYS A 157 7.06 -11.17 -1.30
CA LYS A 157 7.56 -12.55 -1.33
C LYS A 157 6.41 -13.56 -1.20
N ALA A 158 5.54 -13.39 -0.20
CA ALA A 158 4.39 -14.27 0.00
C ALA A 158 3.41 -14.24 -1.18
N SER A 159 3.21 -13.09 -1.82
CA SER A 159 2.41 -12.96 -3.04
C SER A 159 3.05 -13.72 -4.21
N THR A 160 4.37 -13.67 -4.35
CA THR A 160 5.12 -14.41 -5.36
C THR A 160 5.00 -15.92 -5.14
N ASP A 161 5.19 -16.38 -3.89
CA ASP A 161 5.03 -17.81 -3.52
C ASP A 161 3.60 -18.31 -3.81
N LEU A 162 2.58 -17.47 -3.55
CA LEU A 162 1.19 -17.80 -3.90
C LEU A 162 0.95 -17.85 -5.41
N ALA A 163 1.59 -17.00 -6.18
CA ALA A 163 1.50 -17.01 -7.63
C ALA A 163 2.18 -18.27 -8.22
N GLU A 164 3.27 -18.75 -7.62
CA GLU A 164 3.88 -20.02 -7.98
C GLU A 164 2.96 -21.21 -7.66
N GLU A 165 2.29 -21.17 -6.50
CA GLU A 165 1.36 -22.24 -6.04
C GLU A 165 0.05 -22.28 -6.84
N ARG A 166 -0.54 -21.11 -7.18
CA ARG A 166 -1.92 -20.96 -7.65
C ARG A 166 -2.05 -20.40 -9.07
N GLY A 167 -0.95 -19.94 -9.63
CA GLY A 167 -0.93 -19.15 -10.87
C GLY A 167 -1.03 -17.65 -10.59
N ALA A 168 -0.51 -16.86 -11.53
CA ALA A 168 -0.61 -15.41 -11.49
C ALA A 168 -2.07 -14.95 -11.68
N TYR A 169 -2.41 -13.79 -11.11
CA TYR A 169 -3.74 -13.20 -11.31
C TYR A 169 -3.96 -12.78 -12.78
N GLU A 170 -5.23 -12.70 -13.21
CA GLU A 170 -5.60 -12.53 -14.63
C GLU A 170 -4.90 -11.35 -15.32
N THR A 171 -4.80 -10.21 -14.65
CA THR A 171 -4.19 -8.99 -15.20
C THR A 171 -2.72 -8.81 -14.83
N PHE A 172 -2.00 -9.88 -14.50
CA PHE A 172 -0.57 -9.83 -14.21
C PHE A 172 0.26 -9.42 -15.44
N ALA A 173 -0.02 -10.04 -16.60
CA ALA A 173 0.71 -9.75 -17.82
C ALA A 173 0.50 -8.28 -18.27
N GLY A 174 1.58 -7.55 -18.45
CA GLY A 174 1.58 -6.11 -18.77
C GLY A 174 1.61 -5.20 -17.55
N SER A 175 1.47 -5.73 -16.34
CA SER A 175 1.63 -4.97 -15.09
C SER A 175 3.09 -4.54 -14.86
N LEU A 176 3.32 -3.57 -13.98
CA LEU A 176 4.69 -3.23 -13.55
C LEU A 176 5.37 -4.44 -12.91
N TRP A 177 4.64 -5.25 -12.15
CA TRP A 177 5.14 -6.52 -11.59
C TRP A 177 5.70 -7.45 -12.66
N SER A 178 5.00 -7.62 -13.78
CA SER A 178 5.45 -8.47 -14.88
C SER A 178 6.68 -7.93 -15.61
N GLN A 179 7.00 -6.66 -15.40
CA GLN A 179 8.19 -5.98 -15.93
C GLN A 179 9.35 -5.97 -14.92
N GLY A 180 9.16 -6.52 -13.72
CA GLY A 180 10.15 -6.49 -12.65
C GLY A 180 10.29 -5.11 -11.98
N ILE A 181 9.29 -4.24 -12.12
CA ILE A 181 9.27 -2.91 -11.51
C ILE A 181 8.58 -2.99 -10.16
N LEU A 182 9.34 -2.84 -9.09
CA LEU A 182 8.91 -2.87 -7.71
C LEU A 182 8.41 -1.48 -7.24
N PRO A 183 7.79 -1.38 -6.05
CA PRO A 183 7.30 -0.10 -5.54
C PRO A 183 8.38 0.98 -5.40
N LEU A 184 9.61 0.64 -4.99
CA LEU A 184 10.73 1.59 -4.91
C LEU A 184 11.16 2.06 -6.30
N ASP A 185 11.27 1.15 -7.27
CA ASP A 185 11.63 1.49 -8.65
C ASP A 185 10.65 2.48 -9.26
N SER A 186 9.39 2.42 -8.85
CA SER A 186 8.36 3.37 -9.32
C SER A 186 8.58 4.81 -8.85
N VAL A 187 9.47 5.05 -7.87
CA VAL A 187 9.87 6.40 -7.44
C VAL A 187 10.68 7.09 -8.55
N GLU A 188 11.47 6.35 -9.32
CA GLU A 188 12.20 6.90 -10.46
C GLU A 188 11.25 7.54 -11.48
N LYS A 189 10.08 6.94 -11.71
CA LYS A 189 9.04 7.51 -12.57
C LYS A 189 8.51 8.85 -12.06
N LEU A 190 8.42 9.03 -10.75
CA LEU A 190 8.05 10.32 -10.15
C LEU A 190 9.17 11.35 -10.35
N ILE A 191 10.42 10.94 -10.24
CA ILE A 191 11.59 11.80 -10.47
C ILE A 191 11.64 12.27 -11.93
N GLU A 192 11.42 11.36 -12.87
CA GLU A 192 11.35 11.69 -14.30
C GLU A 192 10.25 12.70 -14.62
N GLU A 193 9.08 12.55 -14.04
CA GLU A 193 7.90 13.40 -14.33
C GLU A 193 7.89 14.72 -13.56
N ARG A 194 8.52 14.81 -12.40
CA ARG A 194 8.40 15.96 -11.48
C ARG A 194 9.72 16.67 -11.21
N GLY A 195 10.86 16.04 -11.44
CA GLY A 195 12.18 16.48 -11.02
C GLY A 195 12.57 15.94 -9.65
N ALA A 196 13.85 15.62 -9.48
CA ALA A 196 14.39 15.02 -8.27
C ALA A 196 14.25 15.94 -7.04
N GLU A 197 14.25 17.26 -7.23
CA GLU A 197 14.15 18.26 -6.17
C GLU A 197 12.78 18.25 -5.44
N PHE A 198 11.77 17.57 -6.00
CA PHE A 198 10.44 17.47 -5.41
C PHE A 198 10.18 16.11 -4.76
N ILE A 199 11.19 15.22 -4.74
CA ILE A 199 11.07 13.87 -4.20
C ILE A 199 12.04 13.72 -3.03
N GLU A 200 11.51 13.75 -1.82
CA GLU A 200 12.25 13.55 -0.56
C GLU A 200 11.93 12.14 -0.01
N VAL A 201 12.24 11.11 -0.79
CA VAL A 201 12.02 9.72 -0.39
C VAL A 201 13.35 9.02 -0.28
N ASP A 202 13.61 8.38 0.86
CA ASP A 202 14.71 7.44 0.98
C ASP A 202 14.39 6.18 0.15
N THR A 203 15.26 5.86 -0.79
CA THR A 203 15.17 4.67 -1.64
C THR A 203 16.18 3.60 -1.22
N GLY A 204 16.88 3.80 -0.10
CA GLY A 204 17.75 2.80 0.50
C GLY A 204 16.94 1.55 0.90
N SER A 205 17.63 0.41 0.93
CA SER A 205 17.04 -0.86 1.30
C SER A 205 17.97 -1.64 2.20
N THR A 206 17.41 -2.31 3.21
CA THR A 206 18.11 -3.25 4.08
C THR A 206 17.82 -4.70 3.74
N MET A 207 16.81 -4.95 2.91
CA MET A 207 16.41 -6.27 2.44
C MET A 207 16.99 -6.56 1.05
N ASP A 208 17.14 -7.81 0.72
CA ASP A 208 17.60 -8.29 -0.60
C ASP A 208 16.41 -8.46 -1.56
N TRP A 209 16.03 -7.35 -2.17
CA TRP A 209 14.87 -7.24 -3.08
C TRP A 209 15.09 -7.93 -4.43
#